data_10ae331f6e80208d6539e8c1bcd42fa1
#
_entry.id   10ae331f6e80208d6539e8c1bcd42fa1
#
_cell.length_a   1.000
_cell.length_b   1.000
_cell.length_c   1.000
_cell.angle_alpha   90.00
_cell.angle_beta   90.00
_cell.angle_gamma   90.00
#
_symmetry.space_group_name_H-M   'P 1'
#
loop_
_entity.id
_entity.type
_entity.pdbx_description
1 polymer ?
#
loop_
_entity_poly.entity_id
_entity_poly.type
_entity_poly.pdbx_seq_one_letter_code
_entity_poly.pdbx_strand_id
1 'polypeptide(L)'
;MTDPITIKITILQPVHKVWDYFYNPKHIVKWNFPTTNWHCPKAESDFQEGGRFNYRLEYKDKSFGYNFSGYIDEIEVLKYVKSHLDDGRKVEVHFNKIDDNTTEIIEIFEPEIQNSREMQRVGWYAILDRFHKYVEKH
;
A
#
# COMPACT_ATOMS: atom_id res chain seq x y z
N MET A 1 -6.53 12.24 -11.83
CA MET A 1 -6.92 10.82 -11.75
C MET A 1 -8.32 10.62 -12.32
N THR A 2 -8.56 9.47 -12.93
CA THR A 2 -9.86 9.13 -13.52
C THR A 2 -10.62 8.20 -12.58
N ASP A 3 -11.77 8.68 -12.08
CA ASP A 3 -12.69 7.94 -11.19
C ASP A 3 -11.98 7.20 -10.03
N PRO A 4 -11.13 7.88 -9.24
CA PRO A 4 -10.37 7.19 -8.22
C PRO A 4 -11.26 6.63 -7.10
N ILE A 5 -10.75 5.57 -6.47
CA ILE A 5 -11.33 4.99 -5.26
C ILE A 5 -10.51 5.52 -4.08
N THR A 6 -11.19 5.91 -3.01
CA THR A 6 -10.55 6.41 -1.78
C THR A 6 -10.89 5.50 -0.61
N ILE A 7 -9.85 5.08 0.12
CA ILE A 7 -10.00 4.34 1.37
C ILE A 7 -9.17 5.04 2.45
N LYS A 8 -9.59 4.92 3.70
CA LYS A 8 -8.87 5.51 4.83
C LYS A 8 -8.97 4.65 6.08
N ILE A 9 -7.94 4.80 6.93
CA ILE A 9 -7.90 4.11 8.21
C ILE A 9 -7.13 4.98 9.22
N THR A 10 -7.53 4.90 10.48
CA THR A 10 -6.82 5.56 11.58
C THR A 10 -5.98 4.54 12.33
N ILE A 11 -4.72 4.87 12.57
CA ILE A 11 -3.73 3.98 13.17
C ILE A 11 -3.20 4.65 14.44
N LEU A 12 -3.20 3.90 15.55
CA LEU A 12 -2.75 4.38 16.86
C LEU A 12 -1.24 4.22 17.01
N GLN A 13 -0.50 4.87 16.10
CA GLN A 13 0.95 4.88 16.10
C GLN A 13 1.47 6.20 15.51
N PRO A 14 2.68 6.63 15.91
CA PRO A 14 3.29 7.86 15.39
C PRO A 14 3.53 7.80 13.89
N VAL A 15 3.43 8.93 13.22
CA VAL A 15 3.57 9.00 11.75
C VAL A 15 4.92 8.47 11.25
N HIS A 16 6.02 8.70 11.97
CA HIS A 16 7.33 8.21 11.54
C HIS A 16 7.40 6.68 11.53
N LYS A 17 6.75 6.01 12.49
CA LYS A 17 6.68 4.56 12.53
C LYS A 17 5.78 4.03 11.42
N VAL A 18 4.61 4.64 11.24
CA VAL A 18 3.66 4.26 10.19
C VAL A 18 4.31 4.37 8.82
N TRP A 19 5.00 5.47 8.56
CA TRP A 19 5.73 5.71 7.31
C TRP A 19 6.79 4.63 7.05
N ASP A 20 7.63 4.35 8.04
CA ASP A 20 8.70 3.36 7.89
C ASP A 20 8.13 1.96 7.64
N TYR A 21 7.15 1.54 8.42
CA TYR A 21 6.57 0.21 8.28
C TYR A 21 5.81 0.04 6.95
N PHE A 22 5.28 1.13 6.42
CA PHE A 22 4.54 1.09 5.16
C PHE A 22 5.46 0.94 3.96
N TYR A 23 6.63 1.55 3.97
CA TYR A 23 7.52 1.60 2.80
C TYR A 23 8.80 0.78 2.93
N ASN A 24 9.17 0.32 4.10
CA ASN A 24 10.35 -0.50 4.28
C ASN A 24 10.07 -1.94 3.79
N PRO A 25 10.81 -2.45 2.78
CA PRO A 25 10.56 -3.79 2.24
C PRO A 25 10.59 -4.91 3.28
N LYS A 26 11.40 -4.75 4.31
CA LYS A 26 11.46 -5.69 5.44
C LYS A 26 10.11 -5.85 6.13
N HIS A 27 9.31 -4.79 6.19
CA HIS A 27 7.98 -4.82 6.79
C HIS A 27 6.91 -5.15 5.76
N ILE A 28 7.03 -4.65 4.51
CA ILE A 28 6.05 -4.87 3.45
C ILE A 28 5.72 -6.35 3.28
N VAL A 29 6.74 -7.22 3.30
CA VAL A 29 6.54 -8.67 3.15
C VAL A 29 5.70 -9.29 4.28
N LYS A 30 5.52 -8.59 5.39
CA LYS A 30 4.77 -9.07 6.55
C LYS A 30 3.28 -8.76 6.50
N TRP A 31 2.86 -7.77 5.73
CA TRP A 31 1.46 -7.33 5.74
C TRP A 31 0.82 -7.16 4.36
N ASN A 32 1.60 -7.06 3.27
CA ASN A 32 1.08 -6.66 1.95
C ASN A 32 0.41 -7.81 1.21
N PHE A 33 -0.69 -8.32 1.75
CA PHE A 33 -1.54 -9.32 1.12
C PHE A 33 -2.95 -9.27 1.71
N PRO A 34 -3.99 -9.63 0.93
CA PRO A 34 -5.38 -9.40 1.37
C PRO A 34 -5.93 -10.44 2.35
N THR A 35 -5.51 -11.71 2.24
CA THR A 35 -5.98 -12.80 3.11
C THR A 35 -4.83 -13.75 3.42
N THR A 36 -5.07 -14.67 4.38
CA THR A 36 -4.05 -15.62 4.81
C THR A 36 -3.70 -16.69 3.77
N ASN A 37 -4.50 -16.81 2.70
CA ASN A 37 -4.18 -17.70 1.56
C ASN A 37 -3.10 -17.10 0.66
N TRP A 38 -2.86 -15.81 0.79
CA TRP A 38 -1.85 -15.06 0.05
C TRP A 38 -0.63 -14.79 0.91
N HIS A 39 0.48 -14.49 0.27
CA HIS A 39 1.64 -13.93 0.91
C HIS A 39 2.38 -12.98 -0.04
N CYS A 40 3.29 -12.19 0.53
CA CYS A 40 4.18 -11.31 -0.22
C CYS A 40 5.62 -11.81 0.00
N PRO A 41 6.09 -12.76 -0.82
CA PRO A 41 7.41 -13.38 -0.58
C PRO A 41 8.57 -12.46 -0.87
N LYS A 42 8.35 -11.40 -1.64
CA LYS A 42 9.43 -10.50 -2.04
C LYS A 42 8.88 -9.08 -2.23
N ALA A 43 9.62 -8.11 -1.71
CA ALA A 43 9.35 -6.70 -1.94
C ALA A 43 10.67 -5.98 -2.22
N GLU A 44 10.70 -5.20 -3.29
CA GLU A 44 11.85 -4.40 -3.69
C GLU A 44 11.40 -2.98 -3.94
N SER A 45 12.16 -2.01 -3.47
CA SER A 45 11.85 -0.60 -3.69
C SER A 45 13.11 0.23 -3.69
N ASP A 46 13.30 0.99 -4.76
CA ASP A 46 14.23 2.10 -4.79
C ASP A 46 13.44 3.33 -4.36
N PHE A 47 13.39 3.57 -3.06
CA PHE A 47 12.46 4.54 -2.45
C PHE A 47 12.97 5.98 -2.59
N GLN A 48 12.84 6.49 -3.82
CA GLN A 48 13.15 7.88 -4.19
C GLN A 48 12.30 8.27 -5.39
N GLU A 49 12.19 9.55 -5.66
CA GLU A 49 11.47 10.02 -6.84
C GLU A 49 12.14 9.48 -8.10
N GLY A 50 11.34 8.90 -9.01
CA GLY A 50 11.82 8.19 -10.19
C GLY A 50 12.21 6.74 -9.93
N GLY A 51 12.23 6.29 -8.68
CA GLY A 51 12.61 4.93 -8.33
C GLY A 51 11.53 3.90 -8.65
N ARG A 52 11.96 2.67 -8.91
CA ARG A 52 11.06 1.57 -9.20
C ARG A 52 10.76 0.76 -7.95
N PHE A 53 9.51 0.30 -7.83
CA PHE A 53 9.13 -0.67 -6.80
C PHE A 53 8.48 -1.89 -7.45
N ASN A 54 8.61 -3.03 -6.77
CA ASN A 54 8.00 -4.28 -7.20
C ASN A 54 7.70 -5.14 -5.97
N TYR A 55 6.42 -5.40 -5.73
CA TYR A 55 5.97 -6.27 -4.65
C TYR A 55 5.32 -7.51 -5.26
N ARG A 56 5.83 -8.68 -4.92
CA ARG A 56 5.26 -9.94 -5.41
C ARG A 56 4.14 -10.39 -4.48
N LEU A 57 2.95 -10.60 -5.02
CA LEU A 57 1.83 -11.20 -4.30
C LEU A 57 1.47 -12.52 -4.96
N GLU A 58 1.35 -13.57 -4.16
CA GLU A 58 0.98 -14.87 -4.71
C GLU A 58 0.22 -15.71 -3.68
N TYR A 59 -0.56 -16.68 -4.17
CA TYR A 59 -1.15 -17.69 -3.31
C TYR A 59 -0.04 -18.54 -2.69
N LYS A 60 -0.25 -18.98 -1.44
CA LYS A 60 0.72 -19.83 -0.75
C LYS A 60 0.90 -21.18 -1.43
N ASP A 61 -0.12 -21.67 -2.14
CA ASP A 61 -0.05 -22.90 -2.92
C ASP A 61 0.59 -22.71 -4.30
N LYS A 62 1.00 -21.48 -4.63
CA LYS A 62 1.65 -21.07 -5.88
C LYS A 62 0.80 -21.23 -7.14
N SER A 63 -0.51 -21.40 -7.00
CA SER A 63 -1.42 -21.54 -8.14
C SER A 63 -1.60 -20.27 -8.95
N PHE A 64 -1.38 -19.10 -8.33
CA PHE A 64 -1.54 -17.80 -8.97
C PHE A 64 -0.70 -16.75 -8.25
N GLY A 65 -0.28 -15.75 -9.00
CA GLY A 65 0.40 -14.60 -8.42
C GLY A 65 0.57 -13.49 -9.44
N TYR A 66 0.93 -12.31 -8.95
CA TYR A 66 1.22 -11.15 -9.80
C TYR A 66 2.21 -10.22 -9.12
N ASN A 67 2.80 -9.36 -9.92
CA ASN A 67 3.68 -8.31 -9.43
C ASN A 67 2.91 -7.00 -9.35
N PHE A 68 2.89 -6.40 -8.17
CA PHE A 68 2.39 -5.04 -7.98
C PHE A 68 3.59 -4.12 -8.10
N SER A 69 3.70 -3.46 -9.25
CA SER A 69 4.93 -2.76 -9.60
C SER A 69 4.66 -1.45 -10.34
N GLY A 70 5.59 -0.54 -10.23
CA GLY A 70 5.49 0.76 -10.85
C GLY A 70 6.66 1.66 -10.48
N TYR A 71 6.42 2.97 -10.59
CA TYR A 71 7.42 4.01 -10.33
C TYR A 71 6.90 5.03 -9.32
N ILE A 72 7.79 5.51 -8.48
CA ILE A 72 7.50 6.58 -7.53
C ILE A 72 7.66 7.91 -8.27
N ASP A 73 6.59 8.72 -8.29
CA ASP A 73 6.59 10.01 -8.98
C ASP A 73 7.01 11.15 -8.06
N GLU A 74 6.48 11.18 -6.84
CA GLU A 74 6.69 12.28 -5.92
C GLU A 74 6.65 11.78 -4.49
N ILE A 75 7.61 12.25 -3.65
CA ILE A 75 7.66 11.95 -2.22
C ILE A 75 7.72 13.26 -1.44
N GLU A 76 6.81 13.42 -0.50
CA GLU A 76 6.99 14.39 0.58
C GLU A 76 7.07 13.60 1.88
N VAL A 77 8.26 13.57 2.49
CA VAL A 77 8.57 12.70 3.63
C VAL A 77 7.59 12.91 4.77
N LEU A 78 7.03 11.80 5.28
CA LEU A 78 6.03 11.74 6.36
C LEU A 78 4.68 12.34 5.98
N LYS A 79 4.45 12.70 4.71
CA LYS A 79 3.20 13.31 4.26
C LYS A 79 2.51 12.56 3.14
N TYR A 80 3.21 12.27 2.04
CA TYR A 80 2.58 11.53 0.95
C TYR A 80 3.59 10.92 -0.01
N VAL A 81 3.13 9.90 -0.73
CA VAL A 81 3.82 9.32 -1.89
C VAL A 81 2.82 9.23 -3.03
N LYS A 82 3.20 9.76 -4.18
CA LYS A 82 2.45 9.60 -5.43
C LYS A 82 3.23 8.68 -6.35
N SER A 83 2.54 7.73 -6.96
CA SER A 83 3.15 6.74 -7.83
C SER A 83 2.22 6.39 -8.99
N HIS A 84 2.75 5.67 -9.98
CA HIS A 84 1.95 5.06 -11.03
C HIS A 84 2.40 3.63 -11.25
N LEU A 85 1.43 2.76 -11.55
CA LEU A 85 1.67 1.36 -11.82
C LEU A 85 2.14 1.18 -13.27
N ASP A 86 2.62 -0.02 -13.61
CA ASP A 86 3.14 -0.32 -14.95
C ASP A 86 2.07 -0.15 -16.04
N ASP A 87 0.79 -0.29 -15.70
CA ASP A 87 -0.31 -0.07 -16.65
C ASP A 87 -0.78 1.40 -16.70
N GLY A 88 -0.11 2.30 -15.98
CA GLY A 88 -0.40 3.73 -15.98
C GLY A 88 -1.36 4.21 -14.91
N ARG A 89 -1.99 3.30 -14.16
CA ARG A 89 -2.89 3.70 -13.07
C ARG A 89 -2.14 4.43 -11.97
N LYS A 90 -2.70 5.54 -11.49
CA LYS A 90 -2.09 6.36 -10.46
C LYS A 90 -2.54 5.92 -9.06
N VAL A 91 -1.62 6.03 -8.10
CA VAL A 91 -1.85 5.70 -6.71
C VAL A 91 -1.26 6.81 -5.85
N GLU A 92 -2.02 7.29 -4.88
CA GLU A 92 -1.53 8.24 -3.88
C GLU A 92 -1.78 7.68 -2.50
N VAL A 93 -0.79 7.83 -1.62
CA VAL A 93 -0.94 7.48 -0.21
C VAL A 93 -0.58 8.72 0.61
N HIS A 94 -1.51 9.18 1.43
CA HIS A 94 -1.33 10.34 2.29
C HIS A 94 -1.30 9.92 3.74
N PHE A 95 -0.38 10.51 4.51
CA PHE A 95 -0.18 10.24 5.92
C PHE A 95 -0.48 11.53 6.70
N ASN A 96 -1.58 11.56 7.42
CA ASN A 96 -1.99 12.73 8.18
C ASN A 96 -1.70 12.49 9.66
N LYS A 97 -0.77 13.25 10.22
CA LYS A 97 -0.50 13.23 11.66
C LYS A 97 -1.69 13.86 12.39
N ILE A 98 -2.43 13.04 13.12
CA ILE A 98 -3.56 13.51 13.94
C ILE A 98 -3.03 14.06 15.26
N ASP A 99 -2.15 13.30 15.93
CA ASP A 99 -1.42 13.70 17.13
C ASP A 99 -0.10 12.93 17.19
N ASP A 100 0.63 13.04 18.27
CA ASP A 100 1.96 12.42 18.41
C ASP A 100 1.92 10.89 18.32
N ASN A 101 0.76 10.27 18.55
CA ASN A 101 0.60 8.81 18.59
C ASN A 101 -0.49 8.29 17.66
N THR A 102 -1.02 9.12 16.75
CA THR A 102 -2.13 8.75 15.89
C THR A 102 -1.91 9.28 14.48
N THR A 103 -2.08 8.40 13.49
CA THR A 103 -1.90 8.72 12.08
C THR A 103 -3.10 8.24 11.29
N GLU A 104 -3.62 9.08 10.39
CA GLU A 104 -4.60 8.67 9.40
C GLU A 104 -3.91 8.39 8.08
N ILE A 105 -4.16 7.22 7.48
CA ILE A 105 -3.74 6.92 6.11
C ILE A 105 -4.93 7.07 5.19
N ILE A 106 -4.72 7.78 4.08
CA ILE A 106 -5.69 7.90 2.98
C ILE A 106 -5.02 7.36 1.73
N GLU A 107 -5.58 6.30 1.15
CA GLU A 107 -5.13 5.78 -0.14
C GLU A 107 -6.15 6.17 -1.21
N ILE A 108 -5.66 6.72 -2.32
CA ILE A 108 -6.44 7.12 -3.48
C ILE A 108 -5.84 6.41 -4.69
N PHE A 109 -6.64 5.58 -5.37
CA PHE A 109 -6.11 4.80 -6.48
C PHE A 109 -7.11 4.72 -7.63
N GLU A 110 -6.58 4.65 -8.85
CA GLU A 110 -7.40 4.47 -10.03
C GLU A 110 -7.76 3.00 -10.18
N PRO A 111 -9.05 2.67 -10.42
CA PRO A 111 -9.47 1.27 -10.56
C PRO A 111 -9.01 0.69 -11.91
N GLU A 112 -8.79 -0.62 -11.93
CA GLU A 112 -8.65 -1.37 -13.17
C GLU A 112 -10.06 -1.70 -13.71
N ILE A 113 -10.15 -2.23 -14.93
CA ILE A 113 -11.43 -2.38 -15.62
C ILE A 113 -12.05 -3.77 -15.54
N GLN A 114 -11.33 -4.78 -15.02
CA GLN A 114 -11.78 -6.18 -15.02
C GLN A 114 -12.71 -6.50 -13.86
N ASN A 115 -12.48 -5.89 -12.69
CA ASN A 115 -13.24 -6.15 -11.49
C ASN A 115 -14.10 -4.94 -11.13
N SER A 116 -15.18 -5.17 -10.37
CA SER A 116 -16.03 -4.08 -9.91
C SER A 116 -15.27 -3.13 -8.98
N ARG A 117 -15.70 -1.88 -8.93
CA ARG A 117 -15.13 -0.90 -7.99
C ARG A 117 -15.22 -1.41 -6.55
N GLU A 118 -16.33 -2.02 -6.17
CA GLU A 118 -16.54 -2.50 -4.80
C GLU A 118 -15.58 -3.64 -4.46
N MET A 119 -15.36 -4.58 -5.38
CA MET A 119 -14.36 -5.64 -5.17
C MET A 119 -12.97 -5.08 -4.97
N GLN A 120 -12.60 -4.09 -5.78
CA GLN A 120 -11.28 -3.45 -5.67
C GLN A 120 -11.15 -2.69 -4.37
N ARG A 121 -12.16 -1.92 -3.99
CA ARG A 121 -12.18 -1.18 -2.72
C ARG A 121 -12.00 -2.14 -1.53
N VAL A 122 -12.74 -3.23 -1.52
CA VAL A 122 -12.67 -4.24 -0.46
C VAL A 122 -11.30 -4.90 -0.40
N GLY A 123 -10.73 -5.24 -1.56
CA GLY A 123 -9.41 -5.89 -1.63
C GLY A 123 -8.29 -4.98 -1.14
N TRP A 124 -8.29 -3.73 -1.58
CA TRP A 124 -7.29 -2.74 -1.13
C TRP A 124 -7.44 -2.45 0.37
N TYR A 125 -8.69 -2.33 0.85
CA TYR A 125 -8.93 -2.08 2.27
C TYR A 125 -8.50 -3.27 3.14
N ALA A 126 -8.66 -4.50 2.66
CA ALA A 126 -8.21 -5.69 3.38
C ALA A 126 -6.70 -5.65 3.64
N ILE A 127 -5.92 -5.20 2.65
CA ILE A 127 -4.48 -5.03 2.80
C ILE A 127 -4.16 -3.91 3.79
N LEU A 128 -4.85 -2.78 3.68
CA LEU A 128 -4.65 -1.65 4.58
C LEU A 128 -4.99 -2.01 6.03
N ASP A 129 -6.08 -2.76 6.24
CA ASP A 129 -6.47 -3.25 7.56
C ASP A 129 -5.44 -4.21 8.14
N ARG A 130 -4.83 -5.04 7.30
CA ARG A 130 -3.74 -5.93 7.72
C ARG A 130 -2.51 -5.13 8.13
N PHE A 131 -2.18 -4.08 7.40
CA PHE A 131 -1.12 -3.15 7.79
C PHE A 131 -1.41 -2.53 9.15
N HIS A 132 -2.64 -2.05 9.35
CA HIS A 132 -3.09 -1.45 10.61
C HIS A 132 -2.81 -2.39 11.79
N LYS A 133 -3.21 -3.65 11.67
CA LYS A 133 -3.01 -4.65 12.72
C LYS A 133 -1.53 -4.94 12.95
N TYR A 134 -0.76 -5.00 11.87
CA TYR A 134 0.67 -5.28 11.95
C TYR A 134 1.44 -4.17 12.65
N VAL A 135 1.25 -2.92 12.24
CA VAL A 135 2.03 -1.79 12.77
C VAL A 135 1.68 -1.48 14.23
N GLU A 136 0.45 -1.78 14.66
CA GLU A 136 0.06 -1.59 16.06
C GLU A 136 0.61 -2.68 16.97
N LYS A 137 0.96 -3.85 16.44
CA LYS A 137 1.51 -4.99 17.19
C LYS A 137 3.03 -5.01 17.26
N HIS A 138 3.67 -4.45 16.29
CA HIS A 138 5.11 -4.58 16.11
C HIS A 138 5.81 -3.24 16.19
#